data_109795f8ed5481184261a13d5c8525cf
#
_entry.id   109795f8ed5481184261a13d5c8525cf
#
_cell.length_a   1.000
_cell.length_b   1.000
_cell.length_c   1.000
_cell.angle_alpha   90.00
_cell.angle_beta   90.00
_cell.angle_gamma   90.00
#
_symmetry.space_group_name_H-M   'P 1'
#
loop_
_entity.id
_entity.type
_entity.pdbx_description
1 polymer ?
#
loop_
_entity_poly.entity_id
_entity_poly.type
_entity_poly.pdbx_seq_one_letter_code
_entity_poly.pdbx_strand_id
1 'polypeptide(L)'
;VLFRSYYFKLVIDENQQVEFFGKAYHMPLPPFNIGSTASIYELWINKSNDLPYKKRREMSHDISVSTCSNLEINKLTINDFNASDYFPKDYEIVKYSDLYKKKAEPTASSLIGKKAPGWILENIEAQPVSLADCKSKIILINFTGIGCGACQAAVPFLKQLKELFTSEEFELIAIESWSRKVSAIRNYANRKELNYTILNATNEVIKQYQTGGAAPYFFIVDQERIIRKVIRGYSNENTDKEIINAIKELL
;
A
#
# COMPACT_ATOMS: atom_id res chain seq x y z
N VAL A 1 -23.16 29.98 -13.92
CA VAL A 1 -22.36 29.47 -12.79
C VAL A 1 -20.94 30.06 -12.77
N LEU A 2 -20.29 30.23 -13.93
CA LEU A 2 -18.91 30.76 -14.05
C LEU A 2 -18.70 32.18 -13.54
N PHE A 3 -19.76 33.05 -13.57
CA PHE A 3 -19.64 34.46 -13.17
C PHE A 3 -19.48 34.69 -11.65
N ARG A 4 -19.81 33.69 -10.82
CA ARG A 4 -19.77 33.81 -9.35
C ARG A 4 -18.56 33.10 -8.72
N SER A 5 -17.71 32.46 -9.53
CA SER A 5 -16.60 31.66 -9.05
C SER A 5 -15.32 31.93 -9.82
N TYR A 6 -14.18 31.83 -9.15
CA TYR A 6 -12.89 31.55 -9.78
C TYR A 6 -12.83 30.05 -10.04
N TYR A 7 -12.32 29.69 -11.20
CA TYR A 7 -12.11 28.29 -11.58
C TYR A 7 -10.66 28.07 -11.93
N PHE A 8 -10.06 27.07 -11.30
CA PHE A 8 -8.68 26.66 -11.54
C PHE A 8 -8.68 25.22 -12.02
N LYS A 9 -7.84 24.94 -13.00
CA LYS A 9 -7.60 23.60 -13.50
C LYS A 9 -6.10 23.36 -13.58
N LEU A 10 -5.64 22.28 -12.95
CA LEU A 10 -4.29 21.78 -13.04
C LEU A 10 -4.33 20.40 -13.73
N VAL A 11 -3.47 20.21 -14.71
CA VAL A 11 -3.28 18.92 -15.37
C VAL A 11 -1.84 18.50 -15.10
N ILE A 12 -1.67 17.36 -14.47
CA ILE A 12 -0.35 16.77 -14.20
C ILE A 12 -0.20 15.58 -15.12
N ASP A 13 0.87 15.57 -15.90
CA ASP A 13 1.26 14.39 -16.69
C ASP A 13 2.01 13.43 -15.76
N GLU A 14 1.38 12.29 -15.48
CA GLU A 14 1.93 11.27 -14.57
C GLU A 14 2.77 10.21 -15.29
N ASN A 15 3.18 10.41 -16.53
CA ASN A 15 4.07 9.47 -17.22
C ASN A 15 5.33 9.16 -16.39
N GLN A 16 5.83 10.12 -15.65
CA GLN A 16 7.03 10.00 -14.83
C GLN A 16 6.86 10.54 -13.41
N GLN A 17 5.67 10.99 -13.03
CA GLN A 17 5.41 11.55 -11.72
C GLN A 17 4.10 11.01 -11.16
N VAL A 18 4.10 10.76 -9.87
CA VAL A 18 2.90 10.42 -9.11
C VAL A 18 2.90 11.23 -7.83
N GLU A 19 1.75 11.75 -7.47
CA GLU A 19 1.57 12.47 -6.21
C GLU A 19 1.13 11.51 -5.10
N PHE A 20 1.86 11.52 -3.98
CA PHE A 20 1.45 10.89 -2.75
C PHE A 20 1.51 11.88 -1.60
N PHE A 21 0.39 12.07 -0.90
CA PHE A 21 0.31 12.93 0.27
C PHE A 21 0.86 14.35 0.05
N GLY A 22 0.54 14.96 -1.10
CA GLY A 22 0.98 16.31 -1.44
C GLY A 22 2.44 16.43 -1.86
N LYS A 23 3.14 15.32 -2.11
CA LYS A 23 4.49 15.30 -2.65
C LYS A 23 4.53 14.58 -3.98
N ALA A 24 5.20 15.19 -4.95
CA ALA A 24 5.47 14.55 -6.24
C ALA A 24 6.67 13.59 -6.12
N TYR A 25 6.48 12.37 -6.59
CA TYR A 25 7.52 11.36 -6.69
C TYR A 25 7.77 11.05 -8.16
N HIS A 26 9.03 11.01 -8.54
CA HIS A 26 9.42 10.58 -9.87
C HIS A 26 9.40 9.05 -9.94
N MET A 27 8.55 8.52 -10.83
CA MET A 27 8.42 7.07 -11.06
C MET A 27 8.39 6.80 -12.56
N PRO A 28 9.21 5.88 -13.07
CA PRO A 28 9.25 5.54 -14.50
C PRO A 28 7.91 5.04 -15.03
N LEU A 29 7.11 4.38 -14.17
CA LEU A 29 5.77 3.88 -14.48
C LEU A 29 4.87 4.14 -13.27
N PRO A 30 3.98 5.13 -13.33
CA PRO A 30 3.00 5.38 -12.27
C PRO A 30 2.15 4.14 -11.98
N PRO A 31 1.96 3.78 -10.71
CA PRO A 31 1.29 2.53 -10.32
C PRO A 31 -0.19 2.49 -10.72
N PHE A 32 -0.82 3.64 -10.92
CA PHE A 32 -2.26 3.78 -11.17
C PHE A 32 -2.60 4.06 -12.63
N ASN A 33 -1.63 4.06 -13.51
CA ASN A 33 -1.86 4.39 -14.91
C ASN A 33 -2.48 3.20 -15.65
N ILE A 34 -3.81 3.19 -15.75
CA ILE A 34 -4.58 2.16 -16.46
C ILE A 34 -5.08 2.67 -17.84
N GLY A 35 -4.87 3.93 -18.17
CA GLY A 35 -5.37 4.49 -19.45
C GLY A 35 -4.80 5.87 -19.72
N SER A 36 -5.23 6.89 -19.00
CA SER A 36 -4.68 8.24 -19.13
C SER A 36 -3.48 8.42 -18.20
N THR A 37 -2.45 9.07 -18.68
CA THR A 37 -1.27 9.45 -17.88
C THR A 37 -1.44 10.78 -17.17
N ALA A 38 -2.62 11.42 -17.30
CA ALA A 38 -2.87 12.72 -16.72
C ALA A 38 -3.78 12.60 -15.50
N SER A 39 -3.41 13.31 -14.44
CA SER A 39 -4.32 13.63 -13.33
C SER A 39 -4.84 15.05 -13.47
N ILE A 40 -6.14 15.23 -13.33
CA ILE A 40 -6.81 16.52 -13.46
C ILE A 40 -7.33 16.95 -12.09
N TYR A 41 -6.90 18.13 -11.66
CA TYR A 41 -7.37 18.78 -10.43
C TYR A 41 -8.15 20.05 -10.80
N GLU A 42 -9.35 20.16 -10.28
CA GLU A 42 -10.21 21.31 -10.51
C GLU A 42 -10.69 21.89 -9.19
N LEU A 43 -10.64 23.22 -9.07
CA LEU A 43 -11.02 23.95 -7.87
C LEU A 43 -11.92 25.13 -8.23
N TRP A 44 -13.03 25.27 -7.52
CA TRP A 44 -13.95 26.41 -7.63
C TRP A 44 -13.93 27.19 -6.33
N ILE A 45 -13.61 28.47 -6.41
CA ILE A 45 -13.59 29.42 -5.30
C ILE A 45 -14.71 30.41 -5.47
N ASN A 46 -15.52 30.61 -4.44
CA ASN A 46 -16.60 31.56 -4.44
C ASN A 46 -16.06 33.01 -4.36
N LYS A 47 -16.42 33.85 -5.33
CA LYS A 47 -15.97 35.25 -5.39
C LYS A 47 -16.52 36.17 -4.28
N SER A 48 -17.56 35.74 -3.55
CA SER A 48 -18.13 36.54 -2.49
C SER A 48 -17.40 36.41 -1.15
N ASN A 49 -16.65 35.33 -0.94
CA ASN A 49 -15.97 35.05 0.33
C ASN A 49 -14.58 34.47 0.17
N ASP A 50 -14.10 34.33 -1.07
CA ASP A 50 -12.79 33.80 -1.46
C ASP A 50 -12.49 32.39 -0.91
N LEU A 51 -13.54 31.62 -0.60
CA LEU A 51 -13.39 30.26 -0.07
C LEU A 51 -13.70 29.19 -1.14
N PRO A 52 -12.97 28.08 -1.13
CA PRO A 52 -13.24 26.96 -2.02
C PRO A 52 -14.55 26.28 -1.60
N TYR A 53 -15.45 26.05 -2.55
CA TYR A 53 -16.69 25.33 -2.30
C TYR A 53 -16.84 24.03 -3.09
N LYS A 54 -16.00 23.83 -4.12
CA LYS A 54 -16.01 22.60 -4.90
C LYS A 54 -14.60 22.25 -5.36
N LYS A 55 -14.23 20.99 -5.20
CA LYS A 55 -13.03 20.41 -5.79
C LYS A 55 -13.38 19.14 -6.54
N ARG A 56 -12.67 18.87 -7.63
CA ARG A 56 -12.73 17.63 -8.37
C ARG A 56 -11.32 17.16 -8.67
N ARG A 57 -11.08 15.88 -8.45
CA ARG A 57 -9.86 15.19 -8.86
C ARG A 57 -10.24 14.03 -9.76
N GLU A 58 -9.61 13.94 -10.89
CA GLU A 58 -9.72 12.82 -11.81
C GLU A 58 -8.35 12.20 -12.01
N MET A 59 -8.27 10.91 -11.79
CA MET A 59 -7.10 10.07 -12.02
C MET A 59 -7.54 8.92 -12.93
N SER A 60 -6.59 8.17 -13.48
CA SER A 60 -6.86 7.07 -14.40
C SER A 60 -7.80 5.97 -13.85
N HIS A 61 -7.98 5.92 -12.54
CA HIS A 61 -8.74 4.87 -11.84
C HIS A 61 -9.83 5.40 -10.91
N ASP A 62 -9.89 6.71 -10.69
CA ASP A 62 -10.82 7.32 -9.72
C ASP A 62 -11.21 8.75 -10.10
N ILE A 63 -12.47 9.10 -9.84
CA ILE A 63 -12.97 10.48 -9.90
C ILE A 63 -13.58 10.82 -8.56
N SER A 64 -12.99 11.79 -7.89
CA SER A 64 -13.45 12.29 -6.60
C SER A 64 -14.00 13.70 -6.74
N VAL A 65 -15.22 13.93 -6.26
CA VAL A 65 -15.85 15.26 -6.23
C VAL A 65 -16.28 15.57 -4.81
N SER A 66 -15.84 16.71 -4.29
CA SER A 66 -16.28 17.22 -2.99
C SER A 66 -16.94 18.59 -3.19
N THR A 67 -18.09 18.78 -2.57
CA THR A 67 -18.81 20.07 -2.59
C THR A 67 -19.12 20.46 -1.15
N CYS A 68 -18.84 21.71 -0.80
CA CYS A 68 -19.23 22.31 0.47
C CYS A 68 -20.50 23.14 0.24
N SER A 69 -21.53 22.88 1.05
CA SER A 69 -22.76 23.63 1.09
C SER A 69 -22.99 24.19 2.49
N ASN A 70 -23.80 25.28 2.59
CA ASN A 70 -24.15 25.90 3.86
C ASN A 70 -22.93 26.31 4.69
N LEU A 71 -21.96 26.92 4.01
CA LEU A 71 -20.72 27.39 4.67
C LEU A 71 -21.04 28.61 5.55
N GLU A 72 -20.78 28.46 6.83
CA GLU A 72 -20.88 29.54 7.82
C GLU A 72 -19.46 29.87 8.32
N ILE A 73 -19.10 31.15 8.28
CA ILE A 73 -17.74 31.61 8.62
C ILE A 73 -17.83 32.45 9.89
N ASN A 74 -16.92 32.19 10.86
CA ASN A 74 -16.80 32.95 12.09
C ASN A 74 -18.07 32.98 12.97
N LYS A 75 -18.94 31.97 12.82
CA LYS A 75 -20.16 31.86 13.63
C LYS A 75 -20.00 31.03 14.89
N LEU A 76 -18.99 30.16 14.93
CA LEU A 76 -18.70 29.30 16.09
C LEU A 76 -17.38 29.71 16.73
N THR A 77 -17.38 29.81 18.04
CA THR A 77 -16.15 29.85 18.83
C THR A 77 -15.78 28.44 19.29
N ILE A 78 -14.55 28.23 19.77
CA ILE A 78 -14.14 26.93 20.28
C ILE A 78 -15.01 26.47 21.46
N ASN A 79 -15.60 27.41 22.21
CA ASN A 79 -16.47 27.12 23.33
C ASN A 79 -17.88 26.70 22.91
N ASP A 80 -18.29 27.07 21.69
CA ASP A 80 -19.59 26.71 21.11
C ASP A 80 -19.54 25.37 20.39
N PHE A 81 -18.33 24.81 20.19
CA PHE A 81 -18.15 23.55 19.50
C PHE A 81 -18.30 22.37 20.45
N ASN A 82 -19.42 21.64 20.29
CA ASN A 82 -19.61 20.35 20.93
C ASN A 82 -19.65 19.27 19.85
N ALA A 83 -18.66 18.39 19.86
CA ALA A 83 -18.52 17.34 18.84
C ALA A 83 -19.78 16.46 18.73
N SER A 84 -20.47 16.20 19.83
CA SER A 84 -21.69 15.36 19.85
C SER A 84 -22.85 15.93 19.00
N ASP A 85 -22.85 17.25 18.71
CA ASP A 85 -23.91 17.89 17.93
C ASP A 85 -23.75 17.67 16.43
N TYR A 86 -22.57 17.19 15.99
CA TYR A 86 -22.19 17.01 14.58
C TYR A 86 -22.11 15.55 14.14
N PHE A 87 -22.21 14.61 15.09
CA PHE A 87 -22.18 13.18 14.77
C PHE A 87 -23.53 12.51 14.98
N PRO A 88 -23.88 11.48 14.18
CA PRO A 88 -25.06 10.66 14.43
C PRO A 88 -25.08 10.12 15.86
N LYS A 89 -26.28 10.00 16.46
CA LYS A 89 -26.43 9.60 17.87
C LYS A 89 -25.94 8.18 18.18
N ASP A 90 -25.79 7.36 17.17
CA ASP A 90 -25.28 5.99 17.22
C ASP A 90 -23.74 5.92 17.15
N TYR A 91 -23.06 7.08 16.98
CA TYR A 91 -21.60 7.16 17.01
C TYR A 91 -21.08 7.26 18.44
N GLU A 92 -20.18 6.36 18.81
CA GLU A 92 -19.46 6.43 20.08
C GLU A 92 -18.32 7.45 19.98
N ILE A 93 -18.38 8.49 20.81
CA ILE A 93 -17.30 9.48 20.93
C ILE A 93 -16.34 9.02 22.02
N VAL A 94 -15.15 8.60 21.63
CA VAL A 94 -14.09 8.16 22.53
C VAL A 94 -12.92 9.13 22.55
N LYS A 95 -12.23 9.25 23.65
CA LYS A 95 -10.99 10.03 23.70
C LYS A 95 -9.92 9.33 22.87
N TYR A 96 -9.17 10.11 22.10
CA TYR A 96 -8.07 9.59 21.29
C TYR A 96 -7.08 8.73 22.10
N SER A 97 -6.77 9.14 23.32
CA SER A 97 -5.94 8.35 24.24
C SER A 97 -6.50 6.96 24.59
N ASP A 98 -7.82 6.78 24.50
CA ASP A 98 -8.48 5.52 24.87
C ASP A 98 -8.46 4.54 23.69
N LEU A 99 -8.33 5.04 22.45
CA LEU A 99 -8.11 4.20 21.25
C LEU A 99 -6.80 3.42 21.31
N TYR A 100 -5.79 3.95 22.00
CA TYR A 100 -4.48 3.31 22.16
C TYR A 100 -4.39 2.39 23.38
N LYS A 101 -5.41 2.36 24.24
CA LYS A 101 -5.51 1.42 25.37
C LYS A 101 -6.00 0.03 24.95
N LYS A 102 -6.49 -0.15 23.71
CA LYS A 102 -6.71 -1.49 23.17
C LYS A 102 -5.39 -2.24 23.24
N LYS A 103 -5.39 -3.43 23.90
CA LYS A 103 -4.26 -4.36 23.86
C LYS A 103 -3.63 -4.30 22.49
N ALA A 104 -2.35 -3.99 22.43
CA ALA A 104 -1.62 -3.99 21.17
C ALA A 104 -1.89 -5.33 20.49
N GLU A 105 -2.57 -5.31 19.36
CA GLU A 105 -2.75 -6.53 18.58
C GLU A 105 -1.36 -7.06 18.23
N PRO A 106 -1.18 -8.38 18.22
CA PRO A 106 0.09 -8.96 17.86
C PRO A 106 0.54 -8.36 16.53
N THR A 107 1.75 -7.85 16.49
CA THR A 107 2.33 -7.28 15.27
C THR A 107 3.13 -8.34 14.54
N ALA A 108 3.33 -8.19 13.24
CA ALA A 108 4.16 -9.10 12.43
C ALA A 108 5.53 -9.38 13.07
N SER A 109 6.13 -8.41 13.76
CA SER A 109 7.40 -8.56 14.48
C SER A 109 7.34 -9.60 15.61
N SER A 110 6.16 -9.90 16.16
CA SER A 110 5.98 -10.95 17.17
C SER A 110 6.17 -12.36 16.62
N LEU A 111 6.29 -12.50 15.31
CA LEU A 111 6.54 -13.78 14.62
C LEU A 111 8.03 -14.10 14.49
N ILE A 112 8.92 -13.16 14.79
CA ILE A 112 10.38 -13.42 14.79
C ILE A 112 10.71 -14.55 15.77
N GLY A 113 11.50 -15.53 15.30
CA GLY A 113 11.86 -16.73 16.04
C GLY A 113 10.80 -17.84 16.02
N LYS A 114 9.64 -17.61 15.38
CA LYS A 114 8.58 -18.61 15.23
C LYS A 114 8.58 -19.21 13.84
N LYS A 115 8.02 -20.40 13.73
CA LYS A 115 7.78 -21.03 12.44
C LYS A 115 6.85 -20.20 11.58
N ALA A 116 7.23 -19.97 10.33
CA ALA A 116 6.41 -19.24 9.37
C ALA A 116 5.06 -19.95 9.20
N PRO A 117 3.94 -19.25 9.30
CA PRO A 117 2.63 -19.84 9.04
C PRO A 117 2.59 -20.45 7.64
N GLY A 118 2.17 -21.72 7.55
CA GLY A 118 2.02 -22.41 6.27
C GLY A 118 0.83 -21.84 5.48
N TRP A 119 0.93 -21.91 4.17
CA TRP A 119 -0.13 -21.49 3.26
C TRP A 119 -0.12 -22.30 1.97
N ILE A 120 -1.28 -22.36 1.33
CA ILE A 120 -1.51 -22.78 -0.05
C ILE A 120 -2.25 -21.65 -0.72
N LEU A 121 -1.62 -20.99 -1.69
CA LEU A 121 -2.16 -19.82 -2.39
C LEU A 121 -2.11 -20.02 -3.90
N GLU A 122 -2.98 -19.34 -4.64
CA GLU A 122 -2.98 -19.40 -6.10
C GLU A 122 -1.96 -18.43 -6.69
N ASN A 123 -1.25 -18.90 -7.70
CA ASN A 123 -0.41 -18.08 -8.55
C ASN A 123 -1.23 -17.38 -9.67
N ILE A 124 -0.56 -16.69 -10.56
CA ILE A 124 -1.21 -15.96 -11.67
C ILE A 124 -1.83 -16.88 -12.74
N GLU A 125 -1.49 -18.15 -12.77
CA GLU A 125 -2.08 -19.21 -13.60
C GLU A 125 -3.24 -19.94 -12.90
N ALA A 126 -3.64 -19.50 -11.69
CA ALA A 126 -4.62 -20.15 -10.83
C ALA A 126 -4.19 -21.56 -10.39
N GLN A 127 -2.90 -21.79 -10.28
CA GLN A 127 -2.34 -23.04 -9.75
C GLN A 127 -2.01 -22.88 -8.27
N PRO A 128 -2.25 -23.89 -7.43
CA PRO A 128 -1.89 -23.84 -6.02
C PRO A 128 -0.37 -23.92 -5.84
N VAL A 129 0.15 -23.06 -5.00
CA VAL A 129 1.55 -23.05 -4.55
C VAL A 129 1.55 -23.09 -3.02
N SER A 130 2.37 -23.94 -2.44
CA SER A 130 2.46 -24.10 -0.99
C SER A 130 3.84 -23.65 -0.48
N LEU A 131 3.88 -23.08 0.73
CA LEU A 131 5.15 -22.80 1.40
C LEU A 131 5.99 -24.09 1.59
N ALA A 132 5.36 -25.25 1.75
CA ALA A 132 6.03 -26.53 1.89
C ALA A 132 6.75 -26.99 0.61
N ASP A 133 6.33 -26.50 -0.56
CA ASP A 133 6.93 -26.83 -1.84
C ASP A 133 8.23 -26.06 -2.12
N CYS A 134 8.46 -24.98 -1.39
CA CYS A 134 9.68 -24.19 -1.48
C CYS A 134 10.89 -25.00 -0.96
N LYS A 135 11.93 -25.14 -1.78
CA LYS A 135 13.12 -25.97 -1.45
C LYS A 135 14.35 -25.13 -1.08
N SER A 136 14.35 -23.86 -1.40
CA SER A 136 15.47 -22.95 -1.13
C SER A 136 15.76 -22.84 0.37
N LYS A 137 17.04 -22.60 0.71
CA LYS A 137 17.47 -22.43 2.10
C LYS A 137 16.80 -21.21 2.73
N ILE A 138 16.77 -20.09 2.01
CA ILE A 138 16.19 -18.84 2.48
C ILE A 138 15.00 -18.47 1.59
N ILE A 139 13.90 -18.04 2.21
CA ILE A 139 12.74 -17.55 1.52
C ILE A 139 12.48 -16.12 1.98
N LEU A 140 12.37 -15.19 1.03
CA LEU A 140 11.83 -13.86 1.28
C LEU A 140 10.34 -13.86 0.90
N ILE A 141 9.48 -13.76 1.90
CA ILE A 141 8.03 -13.58 1.70
C ILE A 141 7.74 -12.09 1.76
N ASN A 142 7.30 -11.52 0.63
CA ASN A 142 6.96 -10.10 0.49
C ASN A 142 5.45 -9.91 0.39
N PHE A 143 4.80 -9.42 1.44
CA PHE A 143 3.42 -8.94 1.34
C PHE A 143 3.41 -7.61 0.60
N THR A 144 2.68 -7.55 -0.49
CA THR A 144 2.65 -6.43 -1.42
C THR A 144 1.23 -5.99 -1.75
N GLY A 145 1.08 -4.85 -2.41
CA GLY A 145 -0.20 -4.33 -2.90
C GLY A 145 -0.03 -3.65 -4.25
N ILE A 146 -0.87 -3.98 -5.23
CA ILE A 146 -0.79 -3.44 -6.61
C ILE A 146 -0.88 -1.91 -6.62
N GLY A 147 -1.69 -1.31 -5.74
CA GLY A 147 -1.84 0.15 -5.62
C GLY A 147 -0.88 0.81 -4.63
N CYS A 148 0.09 0.10 -4.08
CA CYS A 148 0.99 0.59 -3.04
C CYS A 148 2.25 1.22 -3.64
N GLY A 149 2.47 2.51 -3.44
CA GLY A 149 3.63 3.23 -3.98
C GLY A 149 4.97 2.70 -3.48
N ALA A 150 5.10 2.45 -2.17
CA ALA A 150 6.31 1.89 -1.59
C ALA A 150 6.59 0.45 -2.11
N CYS A 151 5.52 -0.34 -2.35
CA CYS A 151 5.66 -1.66 -2.95
C CYS A 151 6.17 -1.57 -4.39
N GLN A 152 5.67 -0.58 -5.16
CA GLN A 152 6.12 -0.34 -6.53
C GLN A 152 7.60 0.08 -6.58
N ALA A 153 8.03 0.89 -5.62
CA ALA A 153 9.42 1.33 -5.51
C ALA A 153 10.37 0.16 -5.19
N ALA A 154 9.90 -0.89 -4.50
CA ALA A 154 10.69 -2.07 -4.18
C ALA A 154 10.89 -3.03 -5.37
N VAL A 155 10.04 -2.97 -6.41
CA VAL A 155 10.08 -3.94 -7.53
C VAL A 155 11.44 -4.03 -8.22
N PRO A 156 12.12 -2.92 -8.60
CA PRO A 156 13.42 -3.01 -9.25
C PRO A 156 14.46 -3.74 -8.40
N PHE A 157 14.51 -3.43 -7.11
CA PHE A 157 15.39 -4.10 -6.16
C PHE A 157 15.05 -5.59 -6.04
N LEU A 158 13.80 -5.95 -5.89
CA LEU A 158 13.36 -7.34 -5.75
C LEU A 158 13.70 -8.17 -6.99
N LYS A 159 13.58 -7.59 -8.19
CA LYS A 159 14.01 -8.24 -9.44
C LYS A 159 15.51 -8.51 -9.43
N GLN A 160 16.33 -7.53 -9.06
CA GLN A 160 17.79 -7.69 -8.93
C GLN A 160 18.16 -8.70 -7.83
N LEU A 161 17.48 -8.64 -6.69
CA LEU A 161 17.73 -9.55 -5.57
C LEU A 161 17.55 -11.02 -5.97
N LYS A 162 16.52 -11.31 -6.78
CA LYS A 162 16.26 -12.67 -7.30
C LYS A 162 17.42 -13.20 -8.15
N GLU A 163 18.19 -12.32 -8.78
CA GLU A 163 19.33 -12.67 -9.65
C GLU A 163 20.66 -12.78 -8.90
N LEU A 164 20.72 -12.31 -7.63
CA LEU A 164 21.94 -12.31 -6.84
C LEU A 164 22.29 -13.68 -6.24
N PHE A 165 21.31 -14.57 -6.12
CA PHE A 165 21.45 -15.85 -5.46
C PHE A 165 20.93 -16.98 -6.35
N THR A 166 21.45 -18.18 -6.15
CA THR A 166 20.95 -19.39 -6.83
C THR A 166 19.56 -19.77 -6.31
N SER A 167 18.82 -20.54 -7.10
CA SER A 167 17.50 -21.04 -6.68
C SER A 167 17.55 -22.02 -5.50
N GLU A 168 18.68 -22.64 -5.25
CA GLU A 168 18.90 -23.49 -4.08
C GLU A 168 19.11 -22.67 -2.81
N GLU A 169 19.74 -21.51 -2.92
CA GLU A 169 20.02 -20.61 -1.82
C GLU A 169 18.81 -19.77 -1.44
N PHE A 170 18.13 -19.21 -2.42
CA PHE A 170 17.16 -18.15 -2.19
C PHE A 170 15.94 -18.23 -3.11
N GLU A 171 14.77 -18.01 -2.52
CA GLU A 171 13.50 -17.86 -3.22
C GLU A 171 12.77 -16.58 -2.77
N LEU A 172 12.23 -15.86 -3.74
CA LEU A 172 11.40 -14.69 -3.49
C LEU A 172 9.95 -14.99 -3.89
N ILE A 173 9.06 -14.85 -2.92
CA ILE A 173 7.62 -15.03 -3.09
C ILE A 173 6.92 -13.76 -2.66
N ALA A 174 6.27 -13.08 -3.60
CA ALA A 174 5.36 -11.98 -3.30
C ALA A 174 3.94 -12.49 -3.02
N ILE A 175 3.27 -11.91 -2.05
CA ILE A 175 1.87 -12.20 -1.70
C ILE A 175 1.08 -10.90 -1.83
N GLU A 176 0.26 -10.81 -2.89
CA GLU A 176 -0.61 -9.66 -3.15
C GLU A 176 -1.78 -9.65 -2.17
N SER A 177 -1.86 -8.63 -1.31
CA SER A 177 -2.82 -8.57 -0.20
C SER A 177 -4.00 -7.62 -0.44
N TRP A 178 -3.95 -6.77 -1.46
CA TRP A 178 -4.98 -5.75 -1.69
C TRP A 178 -5.94 -6.12 -2.81
N SER A 179 -5.43 -6.66 -3.92
CA SER A 179 -6.28 -7.13 -5.02
C SER A 179 -6.75 -8.56 -4.76
N ARG A 180 -8.04 -8.80 -4.97
CA ARG A 180 -8.65 -10.15 -4.86
C ARG A 180 -8.85 -10.82 -6.22
N LYS A 181 -8.39 -10.18 -7.30
CA LYS A 181 -8.62 -10.67 -8.66
C LYS A 181 -7.31 -11.18 -9.26
N VAL A 182 -7.21 -12.48 -9.48
CA VAL A 182 -6.05 -13.11 -10.14
C VAL A 182 -5.73 -12.45 -11.49
N SER A 183 -6.75 -12.05 -12.26
CA SER A 183 -6.54 -11.35 -13.53
C SER A 183 -5.82 -10.00 -13.37
N ALA A 184 -6.11 -9.25 -12.31
CA ALA A 184 -5.42 -7.98 -12.03
C ALA A 184 -3.96 -8.24 -11.62
N ILE A 185 -3.73 -9.29 -10.82
CA ILE A 185 -2.38 -9.70 -10.41
C ILE A 185 -1.56 -10.13 -11.62
N ARG A 186 -2.14 -10.94 -12.51
CA ARG A 186 -1.50 -11.36 -13.77
C ARG A 186 -1.12 -10.17 -14.66
N ASN A 187 -2.06 -9.25 -14.88
CA ASN A 187 -1.81 -8.05 -15.68
C ASN A 187 -0.70 -7.20 -15.07
N TYR A 188 -0.66 -7.09 -13.75
CA TYR A 188 0.40 -6.40 -13.03
C TYR A 188 1.74 -7.10 -13.19
N ALA A 189 1.81 -8.41 -12.95
CA ALA A 189 3.04 -9.19 -13.09
C ALA A 189 3.64 -9.08 -14.49
N ASN A 190 2.81 -9.21 -15.53
CA ASN A 190 3.23 -9.09 -16.93
C ASN A 190 3.73 -7.67 -17.24
N ARG A 191 2.99 -6.64 -16.83
CA ARG A 191 3.38 -5.24 -17.09
C ARG A 191 4.69 -4.85 -16.38
N LYS A 192 4.94 -5.39 -15.20
CA LYS A 192 6.17 -5.16 -14.43
C LYS A 192 7.29 -6.13 -14.78
N GLU A 193 6.99 -7.12 -15.64
CA GLU A 193 7.95 -8.16 -16.02
C GLU A 193 8.58 -8.80 -14.77
N LEU A 194 7.74 -9.24 -13.82
CA LEU A 194 8.24 -9.83 -12.59
C LEU A 194 8.97 -11.15 -12.89
N ASN A 195 10.17 -11.30 -12.39
CA ASN A 195 10.99 -12.51 -12.50
C ASN A 195 10.90 -13.41 -11.26
N TYR A 196 9.89 -13.17 -10.40
CA TYR A 196 9.62 -13.92 -9.18
C TYR A 196 8.14 -14.26 -9.04
N THR A 197 7.85 -15.25 -8.21
CA THR A 197 6.49 -15.72 -7.97
C THR A 197 5.65 -14.67 -7.24
N ILE A 198 4.44 -14.42 -7.74
CA ILE A 198 3.43 -13.61 -7.05
C ILE A 198 2.14 -14.42 -6.86
N LEU A 199 1.63 -14.43 -5.64
CA LEU A 199 0.49 -15.21 -5.19
C LEU A 199 -0.64 -14.31 -4.73
N ASN A 200 -1.87 -14.81 -4.81
CA ASN A 200 -3.06 -14.11 -4.34
C ASN A 200 -3.31 -14.43 -2.86
N ALA A 201 -3.29 -13.42 -1.99
CA ALA A 201 -3.52 -13.60 -0.56
C ALA A 201 -4.96 -14.02 -0.24
N THR A 202 -5.10 -14.82 0.83
CA THR A 202 -6.38 -14.99 1.53
C THR A 202 -6.40 -14.13 2.81
N ASN A 203 -7.61 -13.86 3.34
CA ASN A 203 -7.76 -13.19 4.63
C ASN A 203 -7.06 -13.96 5.77
N GLU A 204 -7.05 -15.27 5.68
CA GLU A 204 -6.43 -16.16 6.65
C GLU A 204 -4.93 -15.90 6.72
N VAL A 205 -4.24 -15.91 5.57
CA VAL A 205 -2.80 -15.66 5.49
C VAL A 205 -2.43 -14.26 5.98
N ILE A 206 -3.19 -13.24 5.60
CA ILE A 206 -2.99 -11.85 6.09
C ILE A 206 -3.07 -11.81 7.62
N LYS A 207 -4.04 -12.51 8.22
CA LYS A 207 -4.23 -12.60 9.67
C LYS A 207 -3.10 -13.36 10.35
N GLN A 208 -2.71 -14.52 9.79
CA GLN A 208 -1.64 -15.37 10.35
C GLN A 208 -0.29 -14.65 10.37
N TYR A 209 0.04 -13.90 9.32
CA TYR A 209 1.26 -13.09 9.25
C TYR A 209 1.15 -11.74 9.97
N GLN A 210 0.00 -11.43 10.55
CA GLN A 210 -0.24 -10.25 11.40
C GLN A 210 0.14 -8.92 10.72
N THR A 211 0.00 -8.86 9.39
CA THR A 211 0.29 -7.64 8.63
C THR A 211 -0.81 -6.59 8.74
N GLY A 212 -2.02 -7.01 9.18
CA GLY A 212 -3.20 -6.14 9.23
C GLY A 212 -3.61 -5.60 7.86
N GLY A 213 -3.19 -6.26 6.78
CA GLY A 213 -3.39 -5.80 5.40
C GLY A 213 -2.47 -4.65 4.98
N ALA A 214 -1.52 -4.24 5.82
CA ALA A 214 -0.52 -3.24 5.42
C ALA A 214 0.55 -3.87 4.50
N ALA A 215 1.10 -3.03 3.60
CA ALA A 215 2.14 -3.40 2.64
C ALA A 215 3.11 -2.22 2.41
N PRO A 216 4.38 -2.47 2.05
CA PRO A 216 5.01 -3.78 2.01
C PRO A 216 5.45 -4.29 3.39
N TYR A 217 5.45 -5.61 3.54
CA TYR A 217 6.15 -6.32 4.61
C TYR A 217 7.08 -7.35 4.00
N PHE A 218 8.24 -7.53 4.61
CA PHE A 218 9.23 -8.52 4.21
C PHE A 218 9.52 -9.46 5.38
N PHE A 219 9.35 -10.76 5.16
CA PHE A 219 9.65 -11.80 6.12
C PHE A 219 10.80 -12.63 5.57
N ILE A 220 11.93 -12.67 6.26
CA ILE A 220 13.08 -13.52 5.91
C ILE A 220 12.98 -14.79 6.73
N VAL A 221 12.87 -15.90 6.02
CA VAL A 221 12.59 -17.23 6.57
C VAL A 221 13.76 -18.15 6.22
N ASP A 222 14.30 -18.85 7.21
CA ASP A 222 15.42 -19.77 7.05
C ASP A 222 15.01 -21.16 6.54
N GLN A 223 15.98 -22.05 6.45
CA GLN A 223 15.78 -23.43 5.96
C GLN A 223 14.88 -24.27 6.88
N GLU A 224 14.83 -23.98 8.19
CA GLU A 224 13.93 -24.61 9.15
C GLU A 224 12.51 -23.98 9.10
N ARG A 225 12.30 -23.01 8.21
CA ARG A 225 11.07 -22.22 8.10
C ARG A 225 10.78 -21.37 9.35
N ILE A 226 11.83 -20.92 10.02
CA ILE A 226 11.72 -19.95 11.12
C ILE A 226 11.86 -18.53 10.55
N ILE A 227 10.97 -17.63 10.95
CA ILE A 227 11.06 -16.21 10.61
C ILE A 227 12.22 -15.60 11.39
N ARG A 228 13.26 -15.20 10.70
CA ARG A 228 14.46 -14.59 11.29
C ARG A 228 14.39 -13.09 11.33
N LYS A 229 13.69 -12.50 10.37
CA LYS A 229 13.55 -11.04 10.30
C LYS A 229 12.19 -10.62 9.72
N VAL A 230 11.68 -9.51 10.22
CA VAL A 230 10.47 -8.85 9.69
C VAL A 230 10.80 -7.38 9.48
N ILE A 231 10.58 -6.89 8.26
CA ILE A 231 10.78 -5.48 7.89
C ILE A 231 9.44 -4.94 7.41
N ARG A 232 9.03 -3.79 7.95
CA ARG A 232 7.81 -3.08 7.54
C ARG A 232 8.15 -1.83 6.75
N GLY A 233 7.52 -1.67 5.61
CA GLY A 233 7.77 -0.53 4.72
C GLY A 233 8.99 -0.74 3.83
N TYR A 234 9.24 0.23 2.96
CA TYR A 234 10.38 0.23 2.05
C TYR A 234 10.96 1.63 1.98
N SER A 235 12.26 1.75 2.21
CA SER A 235 13.03 2.99 2.18
C SER A 235 14.29 2.83 1.32
N ASN A 236 14.12 2.38 0.07
CA ASN A 236 15.18 2.22 -0.91
C ASN A 236 16.45 1.56 -0.32
N GLU A 237 17.62 2.16 -0.52
CA GLU A 237 18.92 1.58 -0.16
C GLU A 237 19.04 1.05 1.28
N ASN A 238 18.32 1.61 2.25
CA ASN A 238 18.38 1.12 3.63
C ASN A 238 17.73 -0.25 3.74
N THR A 239 16.52 -0.40 3.16
CA THR A 239 15.80 -1.68 3.15
C THR A 239 16.54 -2.70 2.29
N ASP A 240 17.11 -2.29 1.15
CA ASP A 240 17.89 -3.16 0.26
C ASP A 240 19.07 -3.77 0.99
N LYS A 241 19.87 -2.95 1.67
CA LYS A 241 21.03 -3.38 2.47
C LYS A 241 20.61 -4.30 3.61
N GLU A 242 19.52 -3.95 4.29
CA GLU A 242 19.00 -4.71 5.42
C GLU A 242 18.56 -6.13 4.99
N ILE A 243 17.88 -6.26 3.85
CA ILE A 243 17.46 -7.56 3.30
C ILE A 243 18.66 -8.38 2.85
N ILE A 244 19.57 -7.78 2.06
CA ILE A 244 20.74 -8.48 1.54
C ILE A 244 21.62 -9.01 2.69
N ASN A 245 21.89 -8.19 3.71
CA ASN A 245 22.70 -8.59 4.85
C ASN A 245 22.05 -9.74 5.62
N ALA A 246 20.75 -9.65 5.89
CA ALA A 246 20.05 -10.71 6.60
C ALA A 246 20.03 -12.04 5.83
N ILE A 247 19.93 -12.02 4.50
CA ILE A 247 20.03 -13.22 3.68
C ILE A 247 21.45 -13.82 3.77
N LYS A 248 22.49 -12.97 3.61
CA LYS A 248 23.88 -13.42 3.66
C LYS A 248 24.31 -13.99 5.02
N GLU A 249 23.75 -13.46 6.11
CA GLU A 249 24.00 -13.97 7.47
C GLU A 249 23.39 -15.36 7.72
N LEU A 250 22.39 -15.76 6.90
CA LEU A 250 21.69 -17.03 7.05
C LEU A 250 22.13 -18.12 6.06
N LEU A 251 22.88 -17.75 5.01
CA LEU A 251 23.47 -18.67 4.04
C LEU A 251 24.79 -19.26 4.55
#